data_670b64c3e5febe07a462e176b132c448
#
_entry.id   670b64c3e5febe07a462e176b132c448
#
_cell.length_a   1.000
_cell.length_b   1.000
_cell.length_c   1.000
_cell.angle_alpha   90.00
_cell.angle_beta   90.00
_cell.angle_gamma   90.00
#
_symmetry.space_group_name_H-M   'P 1'
#
loop_
_entity.id
_entity.type
_entity.pdbx_description
1 polymer ?
#
loop_
_entity_poly.entity_id
_entity_poly.type
_entity_poly.pdbx_seq_one_letter_code
_entity_poly.pdbx_strand_id
1 'polypeptide(L)'
;MGFFSYSLSIKDRIISDFKVTLYMLVISAIFAGIMGLILGVIMVVTDKDRILENRIIYSILDKLTNLFRAIPFVILLALIAPFTKAIIGTRIGATAAIVPLTFSAVPFFARQVEQALADVNSGKVEAAEAMGLSPVEIITRVYLREGLPSLIRVSSITLISLLGLTAMAGTVGAGGIGDLAIAVGYQRYKDDVVIVSVILILIVVYLIQGIANYLIRKTSH
;
A
#
# COMPACT_ATOMS: atom_id res chain seq x y z
N MET A 1 -31.49 1.70 -26.79
CA MET A 1 -31.10 1.75 -25.39
C MET A 1 -29.75 2.47 -25.30
N GLY A 2 -29.57 3.40 -24.37
CA GLY A 2 -28.29 4.11 -24.24
C GLY A 2 -27.16 3.19 -23.83
N PHE A 3 -25.91 3.49 -24.21
CA PHE A 3 -24.73 2.70 -23.92
C PHE A 3 -24.61 2.33 -22.43
N PHE A 4 -24.93 3.24 -21.52
CA PHE A 4 -24.86 3.04 -20.05
C PHE A 4 -26.15 2.47 -19.43
N SER A 5 -27.05 1.87 -20.18
CA SER A 5 -28.34 1.40 -19.64
C SER A 5 -28.21 0.27 -18.64
N TYR A 6 -27.24 -0.63 -18.83
CA TYR A 6 -27.03 -1.75 -17.92
C TYR A 6 -26.35 -1.31 -16.63
N SER A 7 -25.32 -0.49 -16.70
CA SER A 7 -24.65 0.05 -15.49
C SER A 7 -25.63 0.87 -14.63
N LEU A 8 -26.51 1.64 -15.23
CA LEU A 8 -27.58 2.35 -14.51
C LEU A 8 -28.56 1.40 -13.80
N SER A 9 -28.87 0.26 -14.41
CA SER A 9 -29.79 -0.74 -13.82
C SER A 9 -29.17 -1.44 -12.58
N ILE A 10 -27.83 -1.48 -12.48
CA ILE A 10 -27.09 -2.12 -11.36
C ILE A 10 -26.39 -1.09 -10.47
N LYS A 11 -26.83 0.17 -10.46
CA LYS A 11 -26.17 1.26 -9.71
C LYS A 11 -25.93 0.95 -8.24
N ASP A 12 -26.87 0.30 -7.58
CA ASP A 12 -26.76 -0.04 -6.16
C ASP A 12 -25.63 -1.06 -5.91
N ARG A 13 -25.46 -2.01 -6.83
CA ARG A 13 -24.33 -2.95 -6.81
C ARG A 13 -23.02 -2.21 -7.04
N ILE A 14 -22.94 -1.31 -8.00
CA ILE A 14 -21.75 -0.49 -8.27
C ILE A 14 -21.33 0.28 -7.02
N ILE A 15 -22.28 0.92 -6.33
CA ILE A 15 -22.02 1.67 -5.10
C ILE A 15 -21.54 0.73 -3.97
N SER A 16 -22.18 -0.44 -3.84
CA SER A 16 -21.78 -1.46 -2.85
C SER A 16 -20.35 -1.95 -3.10
N ASP A 17 -20.03 -2.32 -4.34
CA ASP A 17 -18.71 -2.83 -4.73
C ASP A 17 -17.61 -1.74 -4.59
N PHE A 18 -17.97 -0.47 -4.86
CA PHE A 18 -17.08 0.65 -4.59
C PHE A 18 -16.74 0.79 -3.10
N LYS A 19 -17.75 0.69 -2.22
CA LYS A 19 -17.52 0.72 -0.76
C LYS A 19 -16.66 -0.44 -0.30
N VAL A 20 -16.87 -1.65 -0.85
CA VAL A 20 -16.05 -2.84 -0.56
C VAL A 20 -14.58 -2.60 -0.95
N THR A 21 -14.33 -2.02 -2.12
CA THR A 21 -12.96 -1.68 -2.54
C THR A 21 -12.31 -0.65 -1.61
N LEU A 22 -13.04 0.41 -1.25
CA LEU A 22 -12.53 1.41 -0.30
C LEU A 22 -12.26 0.81 1.08
N TYR A 23 -13.12 -0.08 1.56
CA TYR A 23 -12.93 -0.79 2.83
C TYR A 23 -11.64 -1.60 2.81
N MET A 24 -11.42 -2.43 1.78
CA MET A 24 -10.19 -3.20 1.63
C MET A 24 -8.96 -2.28 1.56
N LEU A 25 -9.04 -1.23 0.75
CA LEU A 25 -7.94 -0.27 0.57
C LEU A 25 -7.57 0.40 1.88
N VAL A 26 -8.54 1.01 2.58
CA VAL A 26 -8.27 1.79 3.79
C VAL A 26 -7.73 0.93 4.92
N ILE A 27 -8.36 -0.22 5.20
CA ILE A 27 -7.93 -1.07 6.30
C ILE A 27 -6.55 -1.66 6.02
N SER A 28 -6.32 -2.19 4.81
CA SER A 28 -4.99 -2.71 4.44
C SER A 28 -3.93 -1.62 4.43
N ALA A 29 -4.26 -0.39 4.01
CA ALA A 29 -3.35 0.74 4.02
C ALA A 29 -2.94 1.17 5.44
N ILE A 30 -3.86 1.13 6.41
CA ILE A 30 -3.53 1.44 7.81
C ILE A 30 -2.51 0.43 8.36
N PHE A 31 -2.78 -0.86 8.21
CA PHE A 31 -1.87 -1.90 8.68
C PHE A 31 -0.52 -1.86 7.94
N ALA A 32 -0.56 -1.76 6.62
CA ALA A 32 0.65 -1.69 5.81
C ALA A 32 1.44 -0.40 6.08
N GLY A 33 0.76 0.72 6.30
CA GLY A 33 1.38 1.99 6.63
C GLY A 33 2.14 1.93 7.96
N ILE A 34 1.52 1.44 9.01
CA ILE A 34 2.16 1.33 10.33
C ILE A 34 3.33 0.34 10.28
N MET A 35 3.07 -0.90 9.85
CA MET A 35 4.07 -1.96 9.86
C MET A 35 5.22 -1.67 8.87
N GLY A 36 4.89 -1.20 7.66
CA GLY A 36 5.87 -0.90 6.64
C GLY A 36 6.72 0.33 6.98
N LEU A 37 6.15 1.36 7.62
CA LEU A 37 6.92 2.50 8.12
C LEU A 37 7.94 2.05 9.18
N ILE A 38 7.50 1.27 10.18
CA ILE A 38 8.39 0.75 11.22
C ILE A 38 9.52 -0.09 10.61
N LEU A 39 9.19 -1.04 9.73
CA LEU A 39 10.19 -1.89 9.08
C LEU A 39 11.15 -1.08 8.21
N GLY A 40 10.66 -0.12 7.43
CA GLY A 40 11.51 0.71 6.57
C GLY A 40 12.45 1.62 7.38
N VAL A 41 11.96 2.18 8.50
CA VAL A 41 12.82 2.93 9.44
C VAL A 41 13.91 2.03 10.03
N ILE A 42 13.55 0.82 10.50
CA ILE A 42 14.53 -0.13 11.01
C ILE A 42 15.58 -0.46 9.94
N MET A 43 15.16 -0.70 8.70
CA MET A 43 16.08 -1.00 7.60
C MET A 43 17.06 0.15 7.36
N VAL A 44 16.60 1.39 7.23
CA VAL A 44 17.50 2.52 6.95
C VAL A 44 18.50 2.79 8.10
N VAL A 45 18.08 2.66 9.36
CA VAL A 45 18.97 2.95 10.48
C VAL A 45 19.96 1.82 10.80
N THR A 46 19.64 0.59 10.37
CA THR A 46 20.52 -0.58 10.56
C THR A 46 21.42 -0.88 9.35
N ASP A 47 21.26 -0.14 8.24
CA ASP A 47 22.11 -0.26 7.07
C ASP A 47 23.56 0.14 7.39
N LYS A 48 24.45 -0.16 6.46
CA LYS A 48 25.88 0.16 6.57
C LYS A 48 26.10 1.67 6.72
N ASP A 49 27.01 2.04 7.60
CA ASP A 49 27.40 3.42 7.91
C ASP A 49 26.20 4.31 8.40
N ARG A 50 25.21 3.70 9.08
CA ARG A 50 24.05 4.40 9.68
C ARG A 50 24.09 4.31 11.22
N ILE A 51 23.27 5.13 11.88
CA ILE A 51 23.23 5.38 13.32
C ILE A 51 23.12 4.14 14.23
N LEU A 52 22.53 3.06 13.75
CA LEU A 52 22.36 1.79 14.46
C LEU A 52 22.85 0.62 13.60
N GLU A 53 23.97 0.80 12.87
CA GLU A 53 24.49 -0.24 11.96
C GLU A 53 24.42 -1.63 12.56
N ASN A 54 23.67 -2.52 11.91
CA ASN A 54 23.59 -3.92 12.26
C ASN A 54 23.35 -4.76 10.99
N ARG A 55 24.44 -5.27 10.43
CA ARG A 55 24.41 -6.04 9.18
C ARG A 55 23.54 -7.29 9.23
N ILE A 56 23.39 -7.89 10.42
CA ILE A 56 22.58 -9.11 10.57
C ILE A 56 21.10 -8.73 10.47
N ILE A 57 20.65 -7.74 11.23
CA ILE A 57 19.25 -7.27 11.20
C ILE A 57 18.89 -6.79 9.80
N TYR A 58 19.73 -5.92 9.22
CA TYR A 58 19.53 -5.43 7.86
C TYR A 58 19.41 -6.56 6.85
N SER A 59 20.36 -7.50 6.83
CA SER A 59 20.39 -8.61 5.88
C SER A 59 19.16 -9.51 5.98
N ILE A 60 18.67 -9.76 7.19
CA ILE A 60 17.45 -10.56 7.41
C ILE A 60 16.24 -9.81 6.85
N LEU A 61 16.05 -8.54 7.22
CA LEU A 61 14.92 -7.73 6.77
C LEU A 61 14.94 -7.51 5.24
N ASP A 62 16.12 -7.25 4.67
CA ASP A 62 16.31 -7.11 3.23
C ASP A 62 15.88 -8.37 2.48
N LYS A 63 16.37 -9.53 2.90
CA LYS A 63 16.03 -10.82 2.27
C LYS A 63 14.55 -11.14 2.40
N LEU A 64 13.94 -10.93 3.56
CA LEU A 64 12.51 -11.16 3.78
C LEU A 64 11.67 -10.22 2.91
N THR A 65 12.01 -8.93 2.91
CA THR A 65 11.33 -7.92 2.10
C THR A 65 11.40 -8.28 0.61
N ASN A 66 12.58 -8.64 0.11
CA ASN A 66 12.76 -9.04 -1.29
C ASN A 66 12.01 -10.34 -1.61
N LEU A 67 12.01 -11.33 -0.71
CA LEU A 67 11.28 -12.58 -0.88
C LEU A 67 9.77 -12.35 -1.06
N PHE A 68 9.14 -11.61 -0.15
CA PHE A 68 7.70 -11.35 -0.23
C PHE A 68 7.31 -10.51 -1.45
N ARG A 69 8.15 -9.57 -1.88
CA ARG A 69 7.94 -8.77 -3.08
C ARG A 69 8.10 -9.56 -4.39
N ALA A 70 8.88 -10.63 -4.37
CA ALA A 70 9.07 -11.50 -5.53
C ALA A 70 7.86 -12.43 -5.80
N ILE A 71 7.02 -12.68 -4.79
CA ILE A 71 5.85 -13.55 -4.92
C ILE A 71 4.71 -12.77 -5.60
N PRO A 72 4.17 -13.23 -6.75
CA PRO A 72 2.99 -12.62 -7.35
C PRO A 72 1.80 -12.64 -6.37
N PHE A 73 1.08 -11.50 -6.28
CA PHE A 73 0.01 -11.33 -5.29
C PHE A 73 -1.03 -12.45 -5.27
N VAL A 74 -1.48 -12.91 -6.44
CA VAL A 74 -2.48 -13.97 -6.55
C VAL A 74 -1.97 -15.29 -5.93
N ILE A 75 -0.65 -15.57 -6.12
CA ILE A 75 0.00 -16.75 -5.51
C ILE A 75 0.15 -16.55 -4.01
N LEU A 76 0.56 -15.36 -3.56
CA LEU A 76 0.66 -15.04 -2.14
C LEU A 76 -0.69 -15.21 -1.43
N LEU A 77 -1.79 -14.73 -2.04
CA LEU A 77 -3.14 -14.88 -1.52
C LEU A 77 -3.49 -16.36 -1.30
N ALA A 78 -3.19 -17.23 -2.27
CA ALA A 78 -3.41 -18.67 -2.16
C ALA A 78 -2.50 -19.31 -1.09
N LEU A 79 -1.22 -18.91 -1.04
CA LEU A 79 -0.23 -19.44 -0.10
C LEU A 79 -0.62 -19.16 1.36
N ILE A 80 -1.08 -17.95 1.67
CA ILE A 80 -1.44 -17.57 3.04
C ILE A 80 -2.93 -17.77 3.36
N ALA A 81 -3.72 -18.36 2.46
CA ALA A 81 -5.14 -18.65 2.69
C ALA A 81 -5.43 -19.46 3.96
N PRO A 82 -4.62 -20.48 4.35
CA PRO A 82 -4.80 -21.18 5.63
C PRO A 82 -4.62 -20.25 6.85
N PHE A 83 -3.61 -19.39 6.81
CA PHE A 83 -3.35 -18.38 7.84
C PHE A 83 -4.47 -17.33 7.90
N THR A 84 -4.94 -16.85 6.75
CA THR A 84 -6.11 -15.97 6.66
C THR A 84 -7.34 -16.59 7.33
N LYS A 85 -7.62 -17.88 7.05
CA LYS A 85 -8.74 -18.58 7.68
C LYS A 85 -8.58 -18.69 9.19
N ALA A 86 -7.37 -18.90 9.69
CA ALA A 86 -7.12 -19.00 11.13
C ALA A 86 -7.41 -17.68 11.87
N ILE A 87 -7.17 -16.52 11.22
CA ILE A 87 -7.39 -15.19 11.81
C ILE A 87 -8.84 -14.71 11.63
N ILE A 88 -9.36 -14.83 10.40
CA ILE A 88 -10.63 -14.23 9.99
C ILE A 88 -11.81 -15.24 10.04
N GLY A 89 -11.51 -16.53 10.07
CA GLY A 89 -12.52 -17.60 10.01
C GLY A 89 -12.91 -18.02 8.59
N THR A 90 -12.59 -17.23 7.57
CA THR A 90 -12.87 -17.51 6.15
C THR A 90 -11.68 -17.24 5.27
N ARG A 91 -11.66 -17.83 4.05
CA ARG A 91 -10.64 -17.54 3.02
C ARG A 91 -11.14 -16.61 1.93
N ILE A 92 -12.43 -16.31 1.91
CA ILE A 92 -13.11 -15.57 0.83
C ILE A 92 -13.82 -14.36 1.41
N GLY A 93 -13.95 -13.31 0.61
CA GLY A 93 -14.62 -12.07 0.97
C GLY A 93 -13.64 -10.93 1.28
N ALA A 94 -14.17 -9.72 1.36
CA ALA A 94 -13.41 -8.48 1.51
C ALA A 94 -12.54 -8.46 2.78
N THR A 95 -13.10 -8.91 3.91
CA THR A 95 -12.37 -8.93 5.19
C THR A 95 -11.21 -9.95 5.15
N ALA A 96 -11.41 -11.11 4.52
CA ALA A 96 -10.35 -12.09 4.33
C ALA A 96 -9.22 -11.55 3.44
N ALA A 97 -9.55 -10.80 2.39
CA ALA A 97 -8.58 -10.22 1.47
C ALA A 97 -7.66 -9.17 2.13
N ILE A 98 -8.07 -8.54 3.24
CA ILE A 98 -7.22 -7.59 3.97
C ILE A 98 -5.91 -8.22 4.41
N VAL A 99 -5.91 -9.49 4.83
CA VAL A 99 -4.70 -10.18 5.28
C VAL A 99 -3.65 -10.28 4.16
N PRO A 100 -3.93 -10.91 3.01
CA PRO A 100 -2.94 -10.96 1.91
C PRO A 100 -2.60 -9.60 1.33
N LEU A 101 -3.53 -8.66 1.26
CA LEU A 101 -3.26 -7.27 0.84
C LEU A 101 -2.23 -6.62 1.75
N THR A 102 -2.39 -6.75 3.07
CA THR A 102 -1.43 -6.23 4.05
C THR A 102 -0.08 -6.91 3.92
N PHE A 103 -0.04 -8.25 3.83
CA PHE A 103 1.22 -9.00 3.66
C PHE A 103 1.99 -8.63 2.40
N SER A 104 1.29 -8.28 1.32
CA SER A 104 1.93 -7.80 0.09
C SER A 104 2.39 -6.35 0.20
N ALA A 105 1.57 -5.48 0.81
CA ALA A 105 1.85 -4.06 0.88
C ALA A 105 2.94 -3.68 1.90
N VAL A 106 3.04 -4.40 3.03
CA VAL A 106 4.05 -4.13 4.08
C VAL A 106 5.48 -4.15 3.54
N PRO A 107 5.97 -5.22 2.90
CA PRO A 107 7.34 -5.26 2.39
C PRO A 107 7.55 -4.28 1.23
N PHE A 108 6.53 -4.03 0.42
CA PHE A 108 6.59 -3.03 -0.63
C PHE A 108 6.78 -1.63 -0.03
N PHE A 109 5.94 -1.25 0.93
CA PHE A 109 6.03 0.06 1.57
C PHE A 109 7.31 0.22 2.40
N ALA A 110 7.74 -0.82 3.14
CA ALA A 110 8.99 -0.80 3.89
C ALA A 110 10.19 -0.46 3.01
N ARG A 111 10.29 -1.06 1.82
CA ARG A 111 11.35 -0.74 0.85
C ARG A 111 11.25 0.69 0.33
N GLN A 112 10.05 1.19 0.07
CA GLN A 112 9.83 2.56 -0.36
C GLN A 112 10.22 3.58 0.72
N VAL A 113 9.90 3.27 1.99
CA VAL A 113 10.26 4.09 3.15
C VAL A 113 11.78 4.11 3.34
N GLU A 114 12.42 2.94 3.29
CA GLU A 114 13.89 2.83 3.38
C GLU A 114 14.56 3.73 2.33
N GLN A 115 14.17 3.63 1.07
CA GLN A 115 14.72 4.46 -0.01
C GLN A 115 14.46 5.94 0.24
N ALA A 116 13.25 6.32 0.61
CA ALA A 116 12.88 7.71 0.88
C ALA A 116 13.68 8.33 2.03
N LEU A 117 14.01 7.55 3.06
CA LEU A 117 14.78 8.01 4.21
C LEU A 117 16.28 7.89 3.99
N ALA A 118 16.75 6.99 3.12
CA ALA A 118 18.17 6.91 2.73
C ALA A 118 18.67 8.17 2.03
N ASP A 119 17.78 8.90 1.35
CA ASP A 119 18.07 10.17 0.67
C ASP A 119 18.23 11.37 1.63
N VAL A 120 17.95 11.21 2.93
CA VAL A 120 18.16 12.26 3.92
C VAL A 120 19.66 12.54 4.05
N ASN A 121 20.01 13.84 4.00
CA ASN A 121 21.40 14.30 4.00
C ASN A 121 22.16 13.78 5.24
N SER A 122 23.25 13.02 5.01
CA SER A 122 24.07 12.44 6.08
C SER A 122 24.68 13.49 7.00
N GLY A 123 25.08 14.65 6.48
CA GLY A 123 25.62 15.74 7.29
C GLY A 123 24.65 16.27 8.34
N LYS A 124 23.33 16.22 8.10
CA LYS A 124 22.31 16.57 9.12
C LYS A 124 22.25 15.50 10.22
N VAL A 125 22.43 14.24 9.86
CA VAL A 125 22.46 13.12 10.79
C VAL A 125 23.72 13.20 11.66
N GLU A 126 24.89 13.38 11.05
CA GLU A 126 26.19 13.55 11.74
C GLU A 126 26.18 14.76 12.68
N ALA A 127 25.60 15.88 12.25
CA ALA A 127 25.46 17.06 13.11
C ALA A 127 24.56 16.77 14.33
N ALA A 128 23.48 16.01 14.14
CA ALA A 128 22.60 15.62 15.24
C ALA A 128 23.32 14.67 16.24
N GLU A 129 24.11 13.72 15.73
CA GLU A 129 24.96 12.85 16.57
C GLU A 129 26.01 13.66 17.35
N ALA A 130 26.68 14.60 16.69
CA ALA A 130 27.66 15.49 17.33
C ALA A 130 27.05 16.37 18.43
N MET A 131 25.76 16.73 18.30
CA MET A 131 25.00 17.43 19.35
C MET A 131 24.53 16.51 20.49
N GLY A 132 24.81 15.20 20.44
CA GLY A 132 24.44 14.24 21.48
C GLY A 132 22.97 13.80 21.46
N LEU A 133 22.27 13.93 20.34
CA LEU A 133 20.91 13.41 20.23
C LEU A 133 20.89 11.88 20.28
N SER A 134 19.91 11.33 20.99
CA SER A 134 19.71 9.88 21.02
C SER A 134 19.22 9.35 19.65
N PRO A 135 19.44 8.05 19.34
CA PRO A 135 18.98 7.45 18.08
C PRO A 135 17.50 7.68 17.80
N VAL A 136 16.64 7.62 18.82
CA VAL A 136 15.19 7.87 18.69
C VAL A 136 14.91 9.34 18.32
N GLU A 137 15.67 10.28 18.89
CA GLU A 137 15.53 11.69 18.53
C GLU A 137 16.00 11.94 17.09
N ILE A 138 17.09 11.32 16.67
CA ILE A 138 17.58 11.41 15.29
C ILE A 138 16.54 10.85 14.31
N ILE A 139 15.94 9.68 14.61
CA ILE A 139 14.88 9.11 13.79
C ILE A 139 13.70 10.08 13.68
N THR A 140 13.20 10.58 14.80
CA THR A 140 11.95 11.37 14.81
C THR A 140 12.15 12.80 14.33
N ARG A 141 13.27 13.44 14.69
CA ARG A 141 13.50 14.87 14.41
C ARG A 141 14.29 15.12 13.11
N VAL A 142 15.09 14.13 12.68
CA VAL A 142 15.89 14.27 11.45
C VAL A 142 15.31 13.42 10.35
N TYR A 143 15.37 12.07 10.46
CA TYR A 143 14.94 11.20 9.37
C TYR A 143 13.48 11.40 8.97
N LEU A 144 12.54 11.31 9.90
CA LEU A 144 11.10 11.41 9.58
C LEU A 144 10.70 12.84 9.21
N ARG A 145 11.32 13.86 9.79
CA ARG A 145 10.99 15.25 9.51
C ARG A 145 11.53 15.71 8.16
N GLU A 146 12.80 15.45 7.89
CA GLU A 146 13.43 15.80 6.60
C GLU A 146 12.91 14.92 5.46
N GLY A 147 12.67 13.63 5.72
CA GLY A 147 12.13 12.69 4.75
C GLY A 147 10.63 12.82 4.50
N LEU A 148 9.90 13.70 5.24
CA LEU A 148 8.45 13.77 5.19
C LEU A 148 7.88 13.98 3.76
N PRO A 149 8.40 14.88 2.92
CA PRO A 149 7.90 15.02 1.54
C PRO A 149 8.07 13.74 0.71
N SER A 150 9.21 13.05 0.86
CA SER A 150 9.48 11.76 0.19
C SER A 150 8.59 10.65 0.73
N LEU A 151 8.36 10.60 2.05
CA LEU A 151 7.42 9.65 2.68
C LEU A 151 5.98 9.82 2.17
N ILE A 152 5.49 11.05 2.02
CA ILE A 152 4.17 11.32 1.45
C ILE A 152 4.11 10.80 0.00
N ARG A 153 5.15 11.02 -0.79
CA ARG A 153 5.23 10.55 -2.17
C ARG A 153 5.16 9.03 -2.26
N VAL A 154 5.99 8.32 -1.50
CA VAL A 154 6.00 6.84 -1.53
C VAL A 154 4.75 6.23 -0.92
N SER A 155 4.10 6.91 0.03
CA SER A 155 2.79 6.53 0.54
C SER A 155 1.72 6.58 -0.56
N SER A 156 1.71 7.64 -1.37
CA SER A 156 0.80 7.76 -2.51
C SER A 156 1.02 6.65 -3.54
N ILE A 157 2.28 6.34 -3.87
CA ILE A 157 2.63 5.24 -4.78
C ILE A 157 2.12 3.90 -4.22
N THR A 158 2.31 3.67 -2.92
CA THR A 158 1.86 2.45 -2.25
C THR A 158 0.34 2.33 -2.24
N LEU A 159 -0.39 3.41 -1.96
CA LEU A 159 -1.86 3.41 -2.00
C LEU A 159 -2.41 3.09 -3.39
N ILE A 160 -1.82 3.65 -4.44
CA ILE A 160 -2.22 3.36 -5.82
C ILE A 160 -1.92 1.91 -6.19
N SER A 161 -0.74 1.41 -5.81
CA SER A 161 -0.39 0.00 -6.00
C SER A 161 -1.37 -0.93 -5.26
N LEU A 162 -1.67 -0.61 -4.00
CA LEU A 162 -2.61 -1.37 -3.17
C LEU A 162 -4.03 -1.37 -3.76
N LEU A 163 -4.49 -0.24 -4.33
CA LEU A 163 -5.75 -0.18 -5.05
C LEU A 163 -5.78 -1.17 -6.23
N GLY A 164 -4.69 -1.29 -6.99
CA GLY A 164 -4.55 -2.30 -8.03
C GLY A 164 -4.62 -3.73 -7.48
N LEU A 165 -4.01 -4.00 -6.32
CA LEU A 165 -4.10 -5.30 -5.65
C LEU A 165 -5.51 -5.61 -5.15
N THR A 166 -6.30 -4.61 -4.70
CA THR A 166 -7.72 -4.84 -4.34
C THR A 166 -8.55 -5.28 -5.55
N ALA A 167 -8.26 -4.75 -6.73
CA ALA A 167 -8.92 -5.19 -7.96
C ALA A 167 -8.58 -6.66 -8.29
N MET A 168 -7.29 -7.06 -8.11
CA MET A 168 -6.88 -8.47 -8.27
C MET A 168 -7.53 -9.38 -7.22
N ALA A 169 -7.62 -8.94 -5.95
CA ALA A 169 -8.33 -9.68 -4.90
C ALA A 169 -9.81 -9.90 -5.26
N GLY A 170 -10.43 -8.90 -5.89
CA GLY A 170 -11.81 -8.98 -6.38
C GLY A 170 -12.03 -10.16 -7.32
N THR A 171 -11.12 -10.40 -8.26
CA THR A 171 -11.23 -11.51 -9.23
C THR A 171 -11.16 -12.90 -8.59
N VAL A 172 -10.68 -13.01 -7.36
CA VAL A 172 -10.56 -14.27 -6.62
C VAL A 172 -11.49 -14.35 -5.41
N GLY A 173 -12.60 -13.61 -5.46
CA GLY A 173 -13.71 -13.72 -4.52
C GLY A 173 -13.73 -12.74 -3.36
N ALA A 174 -12.94 -11.67 -3.42
CA ALA A 174 -13.03 -10.59 -2.43
C ALA A 174 -14.19 -9.62 -2.69
N GLY A 175 -14.75 -9.62 -3.90
CA GLY A 175 -15.75 -8.65 -4.32
C GLY A 175 -15.12 -7.29 -4.68
N GLY A 176 -15.96 -6.24 -4.71
CA GLY A 176 -15.53 -4.88 -5.02
C GLY A 176 -15.43 -4.60 -6.53
N ILE A 177 -14.81 -3.47 -6.89
CA ILE A 177 -14.73 -3.01 -8.29
C ILE A 177 -14.01 -4.01 -9.19
N GLY A 178 -13.04 -4.75 -8.67
CA GLY A 178 -12.34 -5.77 -9.44
C GLY A 178 -13.27 -6.90 -9.90
N ASP A 179 -14.12 -7.42 -8.99
CA ASP A 179 -15.17 -8.39 -9.32
C ASP A 179 -16.17 -7.79 -10.31
N LEU A 180 -16.63 -6.57 -10.07
CA LEU A 180 -17.54 -5.87 -10.93
C LEU A 180 -16.99 -5.73 -12.36
N ALA A 181 -15.75 -5.29 -12.51
CA ALA A 181 -15.13 -5.09 -13.82
C ALA A 181 -14.93 -6.40 -14.59
N ILE A 182 -14.51 -7.46 -13.92
CA ILE A 182 -14.15 -8.73 -14.57
C ILE A 182 -15.35 -9.66 -14.66
N ALA A 183 -16.00 -10.01 -13.52
CA ALA A 183 -17.07 -11.00 -13.53
C ALA A 183 -18.37 -10.48 -14.12
N VAL A 184 -18.69 -9.18 -13.95
CA VAL A 184 -19.91 -8.59 -14.53
C VAL A 184 -19.64 -7.88 -15.86
N GLY A 185 -18.57 -7.10 -15.92
CA GLY A 185 -18.20 -6.34 -17.12
C GLY A 185 -17.65 -7.24 -18.21
N TYR A 186 -16.44 -7.71 -18.05
CA TYR A 186 -15.68 -8.44 -19.08
C TYR A 186 -16.33 -9.80 -19.44
N GLN A 187 -16.60 -10.67 -18.43
CA GLN A 187 -17.08 -12.03 -18.70
C GLN A 187 -18.52 -12.08 -19.24
N ARG A 188 -19.33 -11.03 -18.98
CA ARG A 188 -20.72 -10.95 -19.48
C ARG A 188 -20.87 -9.98 -20.63
N TYR A 189 -19.77 -9.49 -21.21
CA TYR A 189 -19.77 -8.56 -22.34
C TYR A 189 -20.59 -7.27 -22.06
N LYS A 190 -20.42 -6.71 -20.84
CA LYS A 190 -21.04 -5.44 -20.42
C LYS A 190 -19.97 -4.35 -20.35
N ASP A 191 -19.59 -3.85 -21.52
CA ASP A 191 -18.49 -2.88 -21.67
C ASP A 191 -18.73 -1.58 -20.89
N ASP A 192 -20.00 -1.17 -20.75
CA ASP A 192 -20.39 -0.03 -19.95
C ASP A 192 -20.00 -0.17 -18.47
N VAL A 193 -20.11 -1.39 -17.92
CA VAL A 193 -19.71 -1.67 -16.53
C VAL A 193 -18.18 -1.62 -16.39
N VAL A 194 -17.42 -2.11 -17.38
CA VAL A 194 -15.95 -2.01 -17.38
C VAL A 194 -15.53 -0.55 -17.35
N ILE A 195 -16.11 0.29 -18.22
CA ILE A 195 -15.81 1.72 -18.31
C ILE A 195 -16.13 2.44 -16.99
N VAL A 196 -17.31 2.19 -16.42
CA VAL A 196 -17.69 2.77 -15.12
C VAL A 196 -16.72 2.36 -14.03
N SER A 197 -16.29 1.08 -13.99
CA SER A 197 -15.29 0.58 -13.03
C SER A 197 -13.95 1.30 -13.17
N VAL A 198 -13.48 1.50 -14.39
CA VAL A 198 -12.24 2.24 -14.67
C VAL A 198 -12.36 3.70 -14.22
N ILE A 199 -13.48 4.38 -14.53
CA ILE A 199 -13.71 5.76 -14.08
C ILE A 199 -13.67 5.87 -12.56
N LEU A 200 -14.31 4.95 -11.84
CA LEU A 200 -14.31 4.95 -10.37
C LEU A 200 -12.91 4.74 -9.79
N ILE A 201 -12.11 3.82 -10.35
CA ILE A 201 -10.71 3.63 -9.95
C ILE A 201 -9.89 4.89 -10.22
N LEU A 202 -10.03 5.51 -11.39
CA LEU A 202 -9.32 6.75 -11.73
C LEU A 202 -9.67 7.90 -10.78
N ILE A 203 -10.93 8.05 -10.39
CA ILE A 203 -11.34 9.05 -9.39
C ILE A 203 -10.56 8.85 -8.09
N VAL A 204 -10.48 7.61 -7.58
CA VAL A 204 -9.72 7.30 -6.35
C VAL A 204 -8.24 7.62 -6.53
N VAL A 205 -7.65 7.24 -7.66
CA VAL A 205 -6.23 7.53 -7.97
C VAL A 205 -5.97 9.03 -7.98
N TYR A 206 -6.78 9.82 -8.69
CA TYR A 206 -6.63 11.28 -8.74
C TYR A 206 -6.84 11.94 -7.37
N LEU A 207 -7.74 11.43 -6.54
CA LEU A 207 -7.91 11.91 -5.16
C LEU A 207 -6.66 11.64 -4.32
N ILE A 208 -6.10 10.41 -4.37
CA ILE A 208 -4.85 10.06 -3.67
C ILE A 208 -3.72 10.98 -4.12
N GLN A 209 -3.52 11.14 -5.41
CA GLN A 209 -2.47 12.00 -5.97
C GLN A 209 -2.66 13.47 -5.63
N GLY A 210 -3.89 13.97 -5.71
CA GLY A 210 -4.22 15.36 -5.37
C GLY A 210 -3.91 15.68 -3.92
N ILE A 211 -4.31 14.81 -2.99
CA ILE A 211 -4.03 14.95 -1.56
C ILE A 211 -2.51 14.89 -1.32
N ALA A 212 -1.82 13.92 -1.91
CA ALA A 212 -0.37 13.78 -1.75
C ALA A 212 0.38 15.02 -2.26
N ASN A 213 0.04 15.51 -3.44
CA ASN A 213 0.67 16.72 -4.01
C ASN A 213 0.41 17.97 -3.17
N TYR A 214 -0.81 18.12 -2.63
CA TYR A 214 -1.13 19.22 -1.72
C TYR A 214 -0.27 19.16 -0.44
N LEU A 215 -0.17 17.97 0.17
CA LEU A 215 0.63 17.76 1.38
C LEU A 215 2.13 18.00 1.13
N ILE A 216 2.67 17.51 0.00
CA ILE A 216 4.07 17.74 -0.38
C ILE A 216 4.36 19.22 -0.50
N ARG A 217 3.51 19.99 -1.21
CA ARG A 217 3.69 21.45 -1.35
C ARG A 217 3.70 22.18 -0.02
N LYS A 218 2.95 21.68 0.97
CA LYS A 218 2.89 22.29 2.30
C LYS A 218 4.09 21.93 3.18
N THR A 219 4.74 20.80 2.92
CA THR A 219 5.86 20.27 3.73
C THR A 219 7.23 20.50 3.09
N SER A 220 7.29 20.81 1.80
CA SER A 220 8.53 21.18 1.10
C SER A 220 8.83 22.67 1.36
N HIS A 221 9.89 22.92 2.13
CA HIS A 221 10.46 24.26 2.38
C HIS A 221 11.59 24.54 1.42
#